data_d018e1b1ab7f116b43bc2274b152d7b2
#
_entry.id   d018e1b1ab7f116b43bc2274b152d7b2
#
_cell.length_a   1.000
_cell.length_b   1.000
_cell.length_c   1.000
_cell.angle_alpha   90.00
_cell.angle_beta   90.00
_cell.angle_gamma   90.00
#
_symmetry.space_group_name_H-M   'P 1'
#
loop_
_entity.id
_entity.type
_entity.pdbx_description
1 polymer ?
#
loop_
_entity_poly.entity_id
_entity_poly.type
_entity_poly.pdbx_seq_one_letter_code
_entity_poly.pdbx_strand_id
1 'polypeptide(L)'
;RHPLTAYCFGCKACEVECPVNAFTITDGNRIYIREEKCIHCYNCIEFTNGKGCLVAKSLSITGGGNGMDLKGMNRYQTFGFRRPWLEQFFEHKEKFFTMDKLGTRQYDALKVWLREGGLLTATGKGDKSGVPTQLFNKVQPLGAGNPLTWAVIWTNLAYNSIISKWYMLNAPAGEIYEKNDLIFLLGDDYSKSTRDNAVTALLETFRHSPIGTVLKQGIPIPSGNSYKFS
;
A
#
# COMPACT_ATOMS: atom_id res chain seq x y z
N ARG A 1 13.94 8.59 -20.22
CA ARG A 1 13.73 7.21 -20.75
C ARG A 1 12.82 6.48 -19.75
N HIS A 2 11.53 6.45 -20.02
CA HIS A 2 10.64 5.60 -19.24
C HIS A 2 10.75 4.17 -19.76
N PRO A 3 11.02 3.17 -18.93
CA PRO A 3 10.89 1.79 -19.31
C PRO A 3 9.39 1.52 -19.42
N LEU A 4 8.86 1.68 -20.60
CA LEU A 4 7.52 1.24 -20.93
C LEU A 4 7.58 -0.27 -21.10
N THR A 5 6.62 -0.91 -20.49
CA THR A 5 6.43 -2.33 -20.28
C THR A 5 6.97 -3.24 -21.41
N ALA A 6 7.49 -4.39 -21.05
CA ALA A 6 8.08 -5.40 -21.91
C ALA A 6 7.16 -6.00 -23.02
N TYR A 7 6.00 -5.41 -23.27
CA TYR A 7 4.94 -5.99 -24.12
C TYR A 7 4.49 -5.12 -25.30
N CYS A 8 5.32 -4.17 -25.76
CA CYS A 8 4.98 -3.44 -26.98
C CYS A 8 5.12 -4.36 -28.19
N PHE A 9 4.03 -4.60 -28.92
CA PHE A 9 4.01 -5.36 -30.16
C PHE A 9 3.90 -4.46 -31.41
N GLY A 10 4.18 -3.16 -31.26
CA GLY A 10 4.32 -2.24 -32.39
C GLY A 10 3.01 -1.81 -33.06
N CYS A 11 1.85 -1.92 -32.41
CA CYS A 11 0.55 -1.57 -33.01
C CYS A 11 0.36 -0.07 -33.28
N LYS A 12 1.25 0.80 -32.79
CA LYS A 12 1.25 2.27 -32.96
C LYS A 12 0.00 3.01 -32.46
N ALA A 13 -0.92 2.34 -31.77
CA ALA A 13 -2.15 2.97 -31.31
C ALA A 13 -1.88 4.19 -30.40
N CYS A 14 -0.87 4.13 -29.53
CA CYS A 14 -0.48 5.25 -28.66
C CYS A 14 0.06 6.47 -29.43
N GLU A 15 0.62 6.28 -30.63
CA GLU A 15 0.99 7.42 -31.51
C GLU A 15 -0.26 8.06 -32.09
N VAL A 16 -1.25 7.25 -32.52
CA VAL A 16 -2.50 7.72 -33.14
C VAL A 16 -3.40 8.42 -32.15
N GLU A 17 -3.50 7.89 -30.93
CA GLU A 17 -4.36 8.44 -29.89
C GLU A 17 -3.77 9.64 -29.14
N CYS A 18 -2.51 9.97 -29.39
CA CYS A 18 -1.86 11.10 -28.74
C CYS A 18 -2.18 12.43 -29.45
N PRO A 19 -2.98 13.34 -28.83
CA PRO A 19 -3.41 14.57 -29.49
C PRO A 19 -2.25 15.56 -29.75
N VAL A 20 -1.10 15.35 -29.12
CA VAL A 20 0.09 16.21 -29.22
C VAL A 20 1.30 15.50 -29.85
N ASN A 21 1.10 14.32 -30.39
CA ASN A 21 2.17 13.52 -31.00
C ASN A 21 3.42 13.37 -30.11
N ALA A 22 3.20 13.11 -28.81
CA ALA A 22 4.30 12.95 -27.86
C ALA A 22 4.96 11.55 -27.94
N PHE A 23 4.36 10.59 -28.64
CA PHE A 23 4.89 9.23 -28.79
C PHE A 23 5.65 9.04 -30.10
N THR A 24 6.67 8.18 -30.05
CA THR A 24 7.36 7.65 -31.22
C THR A 24 7.69 6.20 -30.96
N ILE A 25 7.31 5.29 -31.88
CA ILE A 25 7.62 3.87 -31.82
C ILE A 25 8.68 3.57 -32.88
N THR A 26 9.81 2.99 -32.47
CA THR A 26 10.89 2.58 -33.36
C THR A 26 10.71 1.14 -33.85
N ASP A 27 11.48 0.76 -34.88
CA ASP A 27 11.45 -0.57 -35.50
C ASP A 27 11.69 -1.75 -34.53
N GLY A 28 12.30 -1.49 -33.37
CA GLY A 28 12.47 -2.49 -32.30
C GLY A 28 11.33 -2.48 -31.26
N ASN A 29 10.15 -1.98 -31.59
CA ASN A 29 9.01 -1.82 -30.69
C ASN A 29 9.33 -1.05 -29.40
N ARG A 30 10.31 -0.15 -29.46
CA ARG A 30 10.65 0.73 -28.34
C ARG A 30 9.80 1.99 -28.42
N ILE A 31 9.15 2.31 -27.33
CA ILE A 31 8.32 3.50 -27.20
C ILE A 31 9.17 4.62 -26.60
N TYR A 32 9.18 5.77 -27.26
CA TYR A 32 9.75 7.00 -26.75
C TYR A 32 8.66 8.01 -26.52
N ILE A 33 8.68 8.68 -25.35
CA ILE A 33 7.80 9.77 -25.01
C ILE A 33 8.63 11.04 -24.98
N ARG A 34 8.20 12.03 -25.75
CA ARG A 34 8.71 13.40 -25.66
C ARG A 34 7.97 14.12 -24.53
N GLU A 35 8.62 14.15 -23.37
CA GLU A 35 8.01 14.70 -22.15
C GLU A 35 7.61 16.16 -22.28
N GLU A 36 8.41 16.93 -23.02
CA GLU A 36 8.15 18.35 -23.31
C GLU A 36 6.88 18.59 -24.14
N LYS A 37 6.35 17.58 -24.81
CA LYS A 37 5.09 17.63 -25.57
C LYS A 37 3.93 17.02 -24.83
N CYS A 38 4.18 16.17 -23.85
CA CYS A 38 3.14 15.40 -23.14
C CYS A 38 2.30 16.32 -22.26
N ILE A 39 1.01 16.42 -22.55
CA ILE A 39 0.03 17.20 -21.76
C ILE A 39 -0.67 16.36 -20.68
N HIS A 40 -0.21 15.16 -20.43
CA HIS A 40 -0.76 14.23 -19.43
C HIS A 40 -2.27 13.97 -19.55
N CYS A 41 -2.82 13.91 -20.77
CA CYS A 41 -4.24 13.66 -21.01
C CYS A 41 -4.68 12.21 -20.78
N TYR A 42 -3.75 11.27 -20.65
CA TYR A 42 -3.97 9.82 -20.44
C TYR A 42 -4.73 9.07 -21.55
N ASN A 43 -5.08 9.68 -22.68
CA ASN A 43 -5.76 9.01 -23.79
C ASN A 43 -5.04 7.74 -24.25
N CYS A 44 -3.71 7.75 -24.30
CA CYS A 44 -2.89 6.58 -24.65
C CYS A 44 -3.06 5.38 -23.71
N ILE A 45 -3.55 5.61 -22.50
CA ILE A 45 -3.79 4.61 -21.47
C ILE A 45 -5.25 4.17 -21.48
N GLU A 46 -6.18 5.11 -21.56
CA GLU A 46 -7.62 4.86 -21.61
C GLU A 46 -8.02 4.04 -22.85
N PHE A 47 -7.38 4.30 -23.99
CA PHE A 47 -7.58 3.55 -25.24
C PHE A 47 -7.44 2.04 -25.05
N THR A 48 -6.57 1.60 -24.17
CA THR A 48 -6.31 0.19 -23.91
C THR A 48 -7.14 -0.39 -22.77
N ASN A 49 -8.11 0.36 -22.21
CA ASN A 49 -8.87 0.00 -21.01
C ASN A 49 -7.99 -0.49 -19.86
N GLY A 50 -6.81 0.10 -19.70
CA GLY A 50 -5.83 -0.31 -18.69
C GLY A 50 -5.18 -1.68 -18.96
N LYS A 51 -5.50 -2.36 -20.05
CA LYS A 51 -4.96 -3.69 -20.41
C LYS A 51 -3.92 -3.65 -21.52
N GLY A 52 -3.51 -2.45 -21.92
CA GLY A 52 -2.52 -2.25 -22.98
C GLY A 52 -1.09 -2.30 -22.49
N CYS A 53 -0.18 -2.21 -23.46
CA CYS A 53 1.26 -2.09 -23.22
C CYS A 53 1.65 -0.76 -22.52
N LEU A 54 0.80 0.23 -22.54
CA LEU A 54 0.89 1.44 -21.73
C LEU A 54 -0.03 1.30 -20.53
N VAL A 55 0.53 0.89 -19.44
CA VAL A 55 -0.10 1.05 -18.13
C VAL A 55 0.21 2.47 -17.68
N ALA A 56 -0.77 3.18 -17.12
CA ALA A 56 -0.44 4.29 -16.27
C ALA A 56 0.52 3.72 -15.23
N LYS A 57 1.82 3.96 -15.41
CA LYS A 57 2.67 4.05 -14.25
C LYS A 57 1.97 5.13 -13.45
N SER A 58 1.20 4.74 -12.45
CA SER A 58 0.69 5.66 -11.45
C SER A 58 1.86 6.55 -11.12
N LEU A 59 1.92 7.72 -11.70
CA LEU A 59 2.98 8.72 -11.59
C LEU A 59 4.24 8.17 -10.93
N SER A 60 4.89 7.17 -11.50
CA SER A 60 6.25 6.82 -11.14
C SER A 60 7.11 7.91 -11.72
N ILE A 61 7.03 9.02 -11.07
CA ILE A 61 8.01 10.06 -11.08
C ILE A 61 9.29 9.35 -10.66
N THR A 62 10.13 9.09 -11.67
CA THR A 62 11.57 8.84 -11.58
C THR A 62 12.05 8.00 -10.39
N GLY A 63 12.44 6.78 -10.66
CA GLY A 63 13.32 5.98 -9.79
C GLY A 63 12.67 5.55 -8.47
N GLY A 64 12.31 4.27 -8.33
CA GLY A 64 11.86 3.69 -7.08
C GLY A 64 10.64 4.39 -6.48
N GLY A 65 9.44 3.96 -6.85
CA GLY A 65 8.18 4.36 -6.18
C GLY A 65 7.97 5.85 -5.95
N ASN A 66 7.38 6.56 -6.89
CA ASN A 66 6.75 7.90 -6.75
C ASN A 66 7.50 9.01 -5.98
N GLY A 67 8.83 8.99 -5.90
CA GLY A 67 9.56 9.92 -5.04
C GLY A 67 9.18 9.84 -3.56
N MET A 68 8.40 8.83 -3.16
CA MET A 68 8.05 8.60 -1.77
C MET A 68 9.26 8.00 -1.05
N ASP A 69 9.71 8.66 0.00
CA ASP A 69 10.70 8.07 0.89
C ASP A 69 10.07 6.86 1.61
N LEU A 70 10.49 5.66 1.20
CA LEU A 70 10.05 4.39 1.80
C LEU A 70 10.93 3.96 2.97
N LYS A 71 11.80 4.84 3.48
CA LYS A 71 12.67 4.58 4.61
C LYS A 71 11.84 4.15 5.82
N GLY A 72 12.17 2.98 6.35
CA GLY A 72 11.48 2.41 7.50
C GLY A 72 10.17 1.66 7.16
N MET A 73 9.93 1.31 5.89
CA MET A 73 8.76 0.50 5.50
C MET A 73 8.72 -0.88 6.17
N ASN A 74 9.86 -1.38 6.69
CA ASN A 74 9.95 -2.66 7.40
C ASN A 74 9.70 -2.54 8.92
N ARG A 75 9.27 -1.38 9.41
CA ARG A 75 9.02 -1.14 10.86
C ARG A 75 7.92 -2.04 11.44
N TYR A 76 7.04 -2.54 10.59
CA TYR A 76 5.99 -3.51 10.94
C TYR A 76 6.52 -4.94 10.99
N GLN A 77 7.77 -5.15 10.59
CA GLN A 77 8.36 -6.47 10.34
C GLN A 77 7.48 -7.28 9.36
N THR A 78 6.97 -8.44 9.77
CA THR A 78 6.02 -9.25 8.97
C THR A 78 4.61 -9.25 9.55
N PHE A 79 4.35 -8.40 10.55
CA PHE A 79 3.10 -8.44 11.32
C PHE A 79 2.10 -7.39 10.85
N GLY A 80 0.99 -7.84 10.28
CA GLY A 80 -0.14 -6.98 9.93
C GLY A 80 -0.96 -6.53 11.15
N PHE A 81 -1.75 -5.48 10.96
CA PHE A 81 -2.68 -5.00 11.97
C PHE A 81 -3.89 -5.93 12.04
N ARG A 82 -4.08 -6.61 13.16
CA ARG A 82 -5.07 -7.65 13.33
C ARG A 82 -6.22 -7.21 14.25
N ARG A 83 -7.44 -7.62 13.90
CA ARG A 83 -8.62 -7.33 14.71
C ARG A 83 -8.48 -7.79 16.17
N PRO A 84 -8.02 -9.03 16.49
CA PRO A 84 -7.87 -9.44 17.89
C PRO A 84 -6.90 -8.58 18.70
N TRP A 85 -5.86 -8.01 18.05
CA TRP A 85 -4.93 -7.11 18.74
C TRP A 85 -5.58 -5.77 19.09
N LEU A 86 -6.44 -5.26 18.21
CA LEU A 86 -7.21 -4.04 18.48
C LEU A 86 -8.25 -4.27 19.59
N GLU A 87 -8.91 -5.44 19.63
CA GLU A 87 -9.82 -5.83 20.70
C GLU A 87 -9.12 -5.79 22.05
N GLN A 88 -7.96 -6.43 22.17
CA GLN A 88 -7.18 -6.43 23.40
C GLN A 88 -6.68 -5.02 23.78
N PHE A 89 -6.26 -4.23 22.80
CA PHE A 89 -5.88 -2.85 23.08
C PHE A 89 -7.07 -1.97 23.51
N PHE A 90 -8.25 -2.18 22.97
CA PHE A 90 -9.45 -1.47 23.41
C PHE A 90 -9.85 -1.82 24.86
N GLU A 91 -9.65 -3.07 25.25
CA GLU A 91 -9.97 -3.55 26.60
C GLU A 91 -8.93 -3.08 27.64
N HIS A 92 -7.65 -3.21 27.33
CA HIS A 92 -6.58 -3.04 28.32
C HIS A 92 -5.75 -1.76 28.16
N LYS A 93 -5.93 -1.01 27.06
CA LYS A 93 -5.19 0.19 26.69
C LYS A 93 -3.67 -0.07 26.75
N GLU A 94 -2.90 0.88 27.27
CA GLU A 94 -1.43 0.77 27.39
C GLU A 94 -0.98 -0.39 28.28
N LYS A 95 -1.81 -0.89 29.18
CA LYS A 95 -1.52 -2.09 29.99
C LYS A 95 -1.34 -3.32 29.12
N PHE A 96 -1.97 -3.39 27.96
CA PHE A 96 -1.81 -4.50 27.03
C PHE A 96 -0.34 -4.74 26.67
N PHE A 97 0.48 -3.69 26.57
CA PHE A 97 1.89 -3.82 26.21
C PHE A 97 2.78 -4.43 27.32
N THR A 98 2.26 -4.58 28.53
CA THR A 98 2.94 -5.25 29.65
C THR A 98 2.39 -6.66 29.93
N MET A 99 1.37 -7.07 29.19
CA MET A 99 0.80 -8.42 29.29
C MET A 99 1.61 -9.37 28.40
N ASP A 100 1.89 -10.57 28.88
CA ASP A 100 2.62 -11.61 28.11
C ASP A 100 1.66 -12.34 27.14
N LYS A 101 1.05 -11.58 26.20
CA LYS A 101 0.11 -12.07 25.19
C LYS A 101 0.69 -12.12 23.80
N LEU A 102 1.68 -11.28 23.53
CA LEU A 102 2.36 -11.16 22.24
C LEU A 102 3.88 -11.16 22.44
N GLY A 103 4.61 -11.63 21.44
CA GLY A 103 6.07 -11.49 21.43
C GLY A 103 6.48 -10.02 21.26
N THR A 104 7.69 -9.67 21.73
CA THR A 104 8.23 -8.30 21.71
C THR A 104 8.09 -7.64 20.32
N ARG A 105 8.45 -8.36 19.26
CA ARG A 105 8.36 -7.86 17.88
C ARG A 105 6.92 -7.59 17.43
N GLN A 106 5.96 -8.38 17.93
CA GLN A 106 4.54 -8.17 17.63
C GLN A 106 4.01 -6.92 18.35
N TYR A 107 4.41 -6.69 19.59
CA TYR A 107 4.10 -5.45 20.31
C TYR A 107 4.69 -4.23 19.62
N ASP A 108 5.94 -4.31 19.16
CA ASP A 108 6.56 -3.20 18.43
C ASP A 108 5.81 -2.87 17.14
N ALA A 109 5.44 -3.89 16.36
CA ALA A 109 4.62 -3.72 15.16
C ALA A 109 3.23 -3.14 15.48
N LEU A 110 2.57 -3.65 16.53
CA LEU A 110 1.27 -3.14 16.96
C LEU A 110 1.33 -1.67 17.36
N LYS A 111 2.34 -1.24 18.10
CA LYS A 111 2.54 0.17 18.47
C LYS A 111 2.69 1.06 17.23
N VAL A 112 3.39 0.59 16.20
CA VAL A 112 3.52 1.32 14.93
C VAL A 112 2.15 1.45 14.27
N TRP A 113 1.41 0.34 14.11
CA TRP A 113 0.07 0.36 13.53
C TRP A 113 -0.90 1.28 14.27
N LEU A 114 -0.88 1.24 15.61
CA LEU A 114 -1.75 2.09 16.43
C LEU A 114 -1.39 3.58 16.30
N ARG A 115 -0.09 3.92 16.23
CA ARG A 115 0.34 5.32 16.04
C ARG A 115 -0.05 5.84 14.67
N GLU A 116 0.22 5.09 13.63
CA GLU A 116 -0.11 5.47 12.25
C GLU A 116 -1.62 5.45 11.99
N GLY A 117 -2.36 4.55 12.65
CA GLY A 117 -3.82 4.53 12.67
C GLY A 117 -4.45 5.64 13.53
N GLY A 118 -3.64 6.48 14.17
CA GLY A 118 -4.10 7.62 14.96
C GLY A 118 -4.63 7.29 16.36
N LEU A 119 -4.45 6.06 16.85
CA LEU A 119 -5.01 5.61 18.13
C LEU A 119 -4.05 5.75 19.31
N LEU A 120 -2.76 5.88 19.02
CA LEU A 120 -1.70 5.99 20.02
C LEU A 120 -0.77 7.15 19.65
N THR A 121 -0.28 7.89 20.65
CA THR A 121 0.72 8.94 20.45
C THR A 121 1.83 8.82 21.49
N ALA A 122 3.05 9.30 21.16
CA ALA A 122 4.13 9.37 22.10
C ALA A 122 3.91 10.55 23.06
N THR A 123 4.26 10.37 24.32
CA THR A 123 4.20 11.44 25.35
C THR A 123 5.47 12.28 25.39
N GLY A 124 6.54 11.83 24.74
CA GLY A 124 7.82 12.55 24.68
C GLY A 124 8.88 11.82 23.88
N LYS A 125 10.03 12.44 23.72
CA LYS A 125 11.18 11.85 23.01
C LYS A 125 11.67 10.61 23.77
N GLY A 126 11.62 9.46 23.10
CA GLY A 126 12.03 8.17 23.69
C GLY A 126 10.89 7.37 24.32
N ASP A 127 9.67 7.90 24.38
CA ASP A 127 8.51 7.14 24.85
C ASP A 127 8.20 5.97 23.89
N LYS A 128 8.37 4.76 24.41
CA LYS A 128 8.11 3.52 23.68
C LYS A 128 6.69 2.97 23.90
N SER A 129 6.01 3.37 24.97
CA SER A 129 4.66 2.90 25.31
C SER A 129 3.60 3.68 24.55
N GLY A 130 3.60 4.99 24.63
CA GLY A 130 2.57 5.88 24.09
C GLY A 130 1.32 5.92 24.95
N VAL A 131 0.44 6.87 24.66
CA VAL A 131 -0.86 7.03 25.30
C VAL A 131 -1.98 7.05 24.26
N PRO A 132 -3.19 6.57 24.62
CA PRO A 132 -4.36 6.65 23.76
C PRO A 132 -4.69 8.10 23.38
N THR A 133 -5.08 8.31 22.13
CA THR A 133 -5.43 9.62 21.59
C THR A 133 -6.88 9.98 21.85
N GLN A 134 -7.27 11.22 21.51
CA GLN A 134 -8.69 11.60 21.48
C GLN A 134 -9.48 10.76 20.46
N LEU A 135 -8.87 10.39 19.33
CA LEU A 135 -9.49 9.53 18.34
C LEU A 135 -9.78 8.15 18.91
N PHE A 136 -8.85 7.57 19.67
CA PHE A 136 -9.09 6.32 20.39
C PHE A 136 -10.36 6.40 21.24
N ASN A 137 -10.53 7.46 22.04
CA ASN A 137 -11.70 7.63 22.91
C ASN A 137 -13.04 7.70 22.14
N LYS A 138 -12.98 8.13 20.85
CA LYS A 138 -14.17 8.19 19.99
C LYS A 138 -14.49 6.84 19.33
N VAL A 139 -13.47 6.06 18.96
CA VAL A 139 -13.69 4.81 18.23
C VAL A 139 -13.78 3.58 19.14
N GLN A 140 -13.18 3.62 20.33
CA GLN A 140 -13.24 2.51 21.29
C GLN A 140 -14.69 2.10 21.65
N PRO A 141 -15.64 3.03 21.92
CA PRO A 141 -17.02 2.66 22.22
C PRO A 141 -17.74 1.97 21.05
N LEU A 142 -17.30 2.18 19.81
CA LEU A 142 -17.85 1.47 18.65
C LEU A 142 -17.43 0.00 18.63
N GLY A 143 -16.30 -0.33 19.25
CA GLY A 143 -15.72 -1.66 19.27
C GLY A 143 -14.88 -2.01 18.03
N ALA A 144 -13.96 -2.97 18.20
CA ALA A 144 -13.08 -3.44 17.13
C ALA A 144 -13.80 -4.32 16.06
N GLY A 145 -15.05 -4.68 16.29
CA GLY A 145 -15.89 -5.36 15.29
C GLY A 145 -16.60 -4.40 14.33
N ASN A 146 -16.68 -3.12 14.67
CA ASN A 146 -17.44 -2.15 13.90
C ASN A 146 -16.66 -1.71 12.62
N PRO A 147 -17.26 -1.78 11.42
CA PRO A 147 -16.62 -1.34 10.18
C PRO A 147 -16.16 0.12 10.21
N LEU A 148 -16.91 1.01 10.85
CA LEU A 148 -16.55 2.44 10.95
C LEU A 148 -15.23 2.64 11.70
N THR A 149 -14.98 1.86 12.77
CA THR A 149 -13.69 1.87 13.47
C THR A 149 -12.53 1.64 12.50
N TRP A 150 -12.66 0.64 11.63
CA TRP A 150 -11.62 0.30 10.66
C TRP A 150 -11.55 1.26 9.48
N ALA A 151 -12.66 1.87 9.08
CA ALA A 151 -12.66 2.92 8.06
C ALA A 151 -11.86 4.14 8.54
N VAL A 152 -12.06 4.55 9.79
CA VAL A 152 -11.29 5.66 10.40
C VAL A 152 -9.80 5.28 10.51
N ILE A 153 -9.49 4.07 10.97
CA ILE A 153 -8.11 3.58 11.06
C ILE A 153 -7.49 3.55 9.67
N TRP A 154 -8.15 2.99 8.67
CA TRP A 154 -7.63 2.89 7.31
C TRP A 154 -7.34 4.26 6.69
N THR A 155 -8.23 5.22 6.89
CA THR A 155 -8.01 6.60 6.45
C THR A 155 -6.72 7.17 7.06
N ASN A 156 -6.50 7.00 8.36
CA ASN A 156 -5.24 7.44 8.99
C ASN A 156 -4.02 6.69 8.45
N LEU A 157 -4.11 5.37 8.26
CA LEU A 157 -3.04 4.57 7.68
C LEU A 157 -2.69 5.00 6.25
N ALA A 158 -3.69 5.37 5.43
CA ALA A 158 -3.47 5.86 4.07
C ALA A 158 -2.64 7.17 4.04
N TYR A 159 -2.69 7.97 5.10
CA TYR A 159 -1.90 9.20 5.21
C TYR A 159 -0.56 8.99 5.94
N ASN A 160 -0.53 8.19 6.99
CA ASN A 160 0.57 8.13 7.95
C ASN A 160 1.46 6.88 7.80
N SER A 161 0.89 5.76 7.32
CA SER A 161 1.64 4.51 7.13
C SER A 161 2.36 4.52 5.79
N ILE A 162 3.66 4.29 5.80
CA ILE A 162 4.47 4.25 4.59
C ILE A 162 3.95 3.20 3.62
N ILE A 163 3.72 1.98 4.07
CA ILE A 163 3.32 0.87 3.20
C ILE A 163 1.85 0.99 2.76
N SER A 164 0.94 1.44 3.64
CA SER A 164 -0.46 1.63 3.28
C SER A 164 -0.63 2.79 2.30
N LYS A 165 0.06 3.91 2.53
CA LYS A 165 0.09 5.04 1.61
C LYS A 165 0.66 4.65 0.25
N TRP A 166 1.78 3.91 0.26
CA TRP A 166 2.36 3.41 -0.98
C TRP A 166 1.37 2.54 -1.75
N TYR A 167 0.69 1.60 -1.07
CA TYR A 167 -0.31 0.74 -1.69
C TYR A 167 -1.44 1.56 -2.33
N MET A 168 -2.02 2.49 -1.60
CA MET A 168 -3.11 3.35 -2.11
C MET A 168 -2.71 4.17 -3.34
N LEU A 169 -1.44 4.53 -3.46
CA LEU A 169 -0.95 5.36 -4.57
C LEU A 169 -0.45 4.53 -5.77
N ASN A 170 -0.06 3.25 -5.56
CA ASN A 170 0.65 2.48 -6.58
C ASN A 170 -0.02 1.17 -6.98
N ALA A 171 -0.99 0.68 -6.23
CA ALA A 171 -1.77 -0.50 -6.56
C ALA A 171 -3.16 -0.07 -7.08
N PRO A 172 -3.39 -0.05 -8.41
CA PRO A 172 -4.68 0.31 -8.99
C PRO A 172 -5.82 -0.55 -8.44
N ALA A 173 -6.94 0.09 -8.11
CA ALA A 173 -8.13 -0.60 -7.63
C ALA A 173 -8.72 -1.50 -8.73
N GLY A 174 -9.18 -2.68 -8.34
CA GLY A 174 -9.79 -3.65 -9.26
C GLY A 174 -8.81 -4.59 -9.95
N GLU A 175 -7.49 -4.37 -9.79
CA GLU A 175 -6.47 -5.31 -10.25
C GLU A 175 -6.23 -6.39 -9.20
N ILE A 176 -5.81 -7.58 -9.66
CA ILE A 176 -5.49 -8.71 -8.78
C ILE A 176 -3.98 -8.86 -8.70
N TYR A 177 -3.46 -8.82 -7.49
CA TYR A 177 -2.04 -8.92 -7.22
C TYR A 177 -1.71 -10.20 -6.44
N GLU A 178 -0.64 -10.85 -6.83
CA GLU A 178 0.08 -11.76 -5.97
C GLU A 178 1.10 -10.99 -5.11
N LYS A 179 1.57 -11.61 -4.04
CA LYS A 179 2.59 -10.98 -3.17
C LYS A 179 3.81 -10.51 -3.96
N ASN A 180 4.26 -11.32 -4.92
CA ASN A 180 5.45 -11.01 -5.72
C ASN A 180 5.24 -9.81 -6.64
N ASP A 181 4.01 -9.60 -7.13
CA ASP A 181 3.68 -8.44 -7.97
C ASP A 181 3.84 -7.14 -7.16
N LEU A 182 3.33 -7.12 -5.93
CA LEU A 182 3.48 -5.97 -5.03
C LEU A 182 4.94 -5.73 -4.63
N ILE A 183 5.72 -6.80 -4.39
CA ILE A 183 7.16 -6.68 -4.13
C ILE A 183 7.89 -6.08 -5.33
N PHE A 184 7.51 -6.48 -6.53
CA PHE A 184 8.08 -5.93 -7.77
C PHE A 184 7.72 -4.45 -7.95
N LEU A 185 6.48 -4.06 -7.68
CA LEU A 185 6.01 -2.68 -7.75
C LEU A 185 6.73 -1.73 -6.77
N LEU A 186 7.27 -2.24 -5.66
CA LEU A 186 8.09 -1.45 -4.72
C LEU A 186 9.43 -0.97 -5.30
N GLY A 187 9.86 -1.54 -6.45
CA GLY A 187 11.16 -1.22 -7.06
C GLY A 187 12.33 -1.88 -6.33
N ASP A 188 13.56 -1.49 -6.66
CA ASP A 188 14.78 -2.16 -6.20
C ASP A 188 15.66 -1.33 -5.25
N ASP A 189 15.16 -0.16 -4.81
CA ASP A 189 15.91 0.74 -3.92
C ASP A 189 16.18 0.15 -2.52
N TYR A 190 15.45 -0.90 -2.15
CA TYR A 190 15.57 -1.59 -0.87
C TYR A 190 15.81 -3.09 -1.07
N SER A 191 16.46 -3.71 -0.07
CA SER A 191 16.71 -5.15 -0.11
C SER A 191 15.41 -5.96 -0.30
N LYS A 192 15.53 -7.10 -0.97
CA LYS A 192 14.38 -8.01 -1.18
C LYS A 192 13.68 -8.35 0.13
N SER A 193 14.42 -8.61 1.21
CA SER A 193 13.85 -8.96 2.52
C SER A 193 13.08 -7.79 3.14
N THR A 194 13.56 -6.55 2.98
CA THR A 194 12.85 -5.34 3.45
C THR A 194 11.51 -5.18 2.75
N ARG A 195 11.50 -5.32 1.43
CA ARG A 195 10.29 -5.25 0.60
C ARG A 195 9.32 -6.39 0.93
N ASP A 196 9.83 -7.61 1.05
CA ASP A 196 9.04 -8.79 1.40
C ASP A 196 8.35 -8.63 2.76
N ASN A 197 9.07 -8.17 3.77
CA ASN A 197 8.52 -7.92 5.10
C ASN A 197 7.40 -6.87 5.08
N ALA A 198 7.62 -5.76 4.38
CA ALA A 198 6.64 -4.67 4.28
C ALA A 198 5.36 -5.12 3.58
N VAL A 199 5.48 -5.80 2.44
CA VAL A 199 4.33 -6.36 1.70
C VAL A 199 3.63 -7.41 2.55
N THR A 200 4.37 -8.30 3.22
CA THR A 200 3.77 -9.29 4.12
C THR A 200 2.93 -8.63 5.20
N ALA A 201 3.44 -7.60 5.87
CA ALA A 201 2.69 -6.90 6.92
C ALA A 201 1.40 -6.25 6.38
N LEU A 202 1.45 -5.67 5.18
CA LEU A 202 0.27 -5.12 4.51
C LEU A 202 -0.78 -6.20 4.22
N LEU A 203 -0.37 -7.29 3.58
CA LEU A 203 -1.27 -8.38 3.20
C LEU A 203 -1.87 -9.11 4.41
N GLU A 204 -1.09 -9.27 5.48
CA GLU A 204 -1.57 -9.78 6.77
C GLU A 204 -2.61 -8.83 7.40
N THR A 205 -2.47 -7.51 7.20
CA THR A 205 -3.49 -6.54 7.62
C THR A 205 -4.80 -6.78 6.86
N PHE A 206 -4.77 -6.93 5.55
CA PHE A 206 -5.96 -7.21 4.74
C PHE A 206 -6.61 -8.54 5.12
N ARG A 207 -5.82 -9.57 5.35
CA ARG A 207 -6.31 -10.91 5.70
C ARG A 207 -6.97 -10.96 7.07
N HIS A 208 -6.42 -10.26 8.06
CA HIS A 208 -6.78 -10.43 9.47
C HIS A 208 -7.49 -9.22 10.11
N SER A 209 -7.94 -8.26 9.28
CA SER A 209 -8.71 -7.12 9.75
C SER A 209 -9.92 -6.84 8.84
N PRO A 210 -10.92 -6.10 9.34
CA PRO A 210 -12.02 -5.60 8.53
C PRO A 210 -11.62 -4.69 7.37
N ILE A 211 -10.39 -4.20 7.31
CA ILE A 211 -9.90 -3.41 6.16
C ILE A 211 -10.03 -4.24 4.87
N GLY A 212 -9.52 -5.46 4.83
CA GLY A 212 -9.66 -6.31 3.65
C GLY A 212 -10.99 -7.04 3.59
N THR A 213 -11.48 -7.60 4.71
CA THR A 213 -12.64 -8.49 4.71
C THR A 213 -13.98 -7.76 4.60
N VAL A 214 -14.11 -6.57 5.16
CA VAL A 214 -15.36 -5.79 5.20
C VAL A 214 -15.29 -4.55 4.32
N LEU A 215 -14.23 -3.73 4.45
CA LEU A 215 -14.09 -2.49 3.67
C LEU A 215 -13.62 -2.75 2.24
N LYS A 216 -13.25 -3.99 1.92
CA LYS A 216 -12.83 -4.40 0.59
C LYS A 216 -11.59 -3.65 0.06
N GLN A 217 -10.69 -3.31 0.95
CA GLN A 217 -9.39 -2.76 0.60
C GLN A 217 -8.38 -3.91 0.56
N GLY A 218 -7.89 -4.26 -0.64
CA GLY A 218 -7.02 -5.43 -0.81
C GLY A 218 -7.72 -6.73 -0.40
N ILE A 219 -8.81 -7.08 -1.10
CA ILE A 219 -9.62 -8.26 -0.80
C ILE A 219 -8.77 -9.53 -0.88
N PRO A 220 -8.65 -10.32 0.20
CA PRO A 220 -7.93 -11.59 0.14
C PRO A 220 -8.76 -12.64 -0.61
N ILE A 221 -8.27 -13.09 -1.75
CA ILE A 221 -8.89 -14.12 -2.60
C ILE A 221 -8.09 -15.41 -2.44
N PRO A 222 -8.66 -16.50 -1.92
CA PRO A 222 -7.98 -17.78 -1.82
C PRO A 222 -7.48 -18.27 -3.18
N SER A 223 -6.24 -18.74 -3.26
CA SER A 223 -5.62 -19.28 -4.48
C SER A 223 -4.69 -20.43 -4.11
N GLY A 224 -5.22 -21.67 -4.10
CA GLY A 224 -4.48 -22.84 -3.61
C GLY A 224 -4.04 -22.66 -2.15
N ASN A 225 -2.73 -22.77 -1.89
CA ASN A 225 -2.13 -22.56 -0.56
C ASN A 225 -1.74 -21.07 -0.29
N SER A 226 -2.12 -20.14 -1.17
CA SER A 226 -1.78 -18.72 -1.07
C SER A 226 -3.03 -17.84 -1.21
N TYR A 227 -2.83 -16.53 -1.28
CA TYR A 227 -3.87 -15.55 -1.55
C TYR A 227 -3.43 -14.61 -2.67
N LYS A 228 -4.42 -14.20 -3.47
CA LYS A 228 -4.36 -13.02 -4.32
C LYS A 228 -5.12 -11.89 -3.64
N PHE A 229 -4.83 -10.66 -4.02
CA PHE A 229 -5.43 -9.46 -3.42
C PHE A 229 -5.89 -8.51 -4.53
N SER A 230 -7.08 -7.94 -4.38
CA SER A 230 -7.64 -6.98 -5.34
C SER A 230 -8.08 -5.68 -4.65
#